data_4ddb071e0cdf410df676eb84d1ed491c
#
_entry.id   4ddb071e0cdf410df676eb84d1ed491c
#
_cell.length_a   1.000
_cell.length_b   1.000
_cell.length_c   1.000
_cell.angle_alpha   90.00
_cell.angle_beta   90.00
_cell.angle_gamma   90.00
#
_symmetry.space_group_name_H-M   'P 1'
#
loop_
_entity.id
_entity.type
_entity.pdbx_description
1 polymer ?
#
loop_
_entity_poly.entity_id
_entity_poly.type
_entity_poly.pdbx_seq_one_letter_code
_entity_poly.pdbx_strand_id
1 'polypeptide(L)'
;MKKITTLLSLIILIGCTSIQSNIEVDSIATFDLSNYSDFSIKINESNISAEINPIDLERFKNNLKNAIEERGLKFSSKSNLVFVINLTTKDSIENDNLNFHYSRFYWDRYMYLNDTRTVTENILRVNLKDYEEDVTLWTVVTMWRDGSYRSIANEDTNDILVDEIMLSF
;
A
#
# COMPACT_ATOMS: atom_id res chain seq x y z
N MET A 1 -25.93 -12.71 40.82
CA MET A 1 -26.00 -13.06 39.39
C MET A 1 -26.16 -11.84 38.46
N LYS A 2 -26.96 -10.80 38.81
CA LYS A 2 -27.12 -9.57 37.96
C LYS A 2 -25.85 -8.77 37.70
N LYS A 3 -24.86 -8.73 38.63
CA LYS A 3 -23.62 -7.99 38.49
C LYS A 3 -22.60 -8.62 37.54
N ILE A 4 -22.65 -9.93 37.30
CA ILE A 4 -21.77 -10.64 36.38
C ILE A 4 -22.21 -10.43 34.94
N THR A 5 -23.52 -10.35 34.70
CA THR A 5 -24.05 -10.09 33.36
C THR A 5 -23.71 -8.70 32.82
N THR A 6 -23.63 -7.70 33.73
CA THR A 6 -23.27 -6.33 33.36
C THR A 6 -21.78 -6.22 33.02
N LEU A 7 -20.89 -6.97 33.66
CA LEU A 7 -19.46 -6.98 33.38
C LEU A 7 -19.16 -7.66 32.02
N LEU A 8 -19.87 -8.71 31.68
CA LEU A 8 -19.74 -9.43 30.41
C LEU A 8 -20.17 -8.58 29.22
N SER A 9 -21.17 -7.71 29.39
CA SER A 9 -21.67 -6.80 28.34
C SER A 9 -20.67 -5.68 28.01
N LEU A 10 -19.78 -5.32 28.91
CA LEU A 10 -18.80 -4.24 28.74
C LEU A 10 -17.60 -4.67 27.87
N ILE A 11 -17.32 -5.97 27.80
CA ILE A 11 -16.16 -6.52 27.05
C ILE A 11 -16.43 -6.55 25.54
N ILE A 12 -17.67 -6.52 25.10
CA ILE A 12 -18.05 -6.62 23.68
C ILE A 12 -17.85 -5.28 22.92
N LEU A 13 -17.60 -4.19 23.62
CA LEU A 13 -17.43 -2.86 23.03
C LEU A 13 -15.96 -2.50 22.69
N ILE A 14 -15.03 -3.45 22.81
CA ILE A 14 -13.67 -3.27 22.26
C ILE A 14 -13.82 -3.41 20.74
N GLY A 15 -14.36 -2.37 20.12
CA GLY A 15 -14.45 -2.26 18.66
C GLY A 15 -13.08 -2.34 18.06
N CYS A 16 -12.90 -3.23 17.11
CA CYS A 16 -11.77 -3.21 16.19
C CYS A 16 -11.67 -1.80 15.62
N THR A 17 -10.65 -1.04 16.02
CA THR A 17 -10.22 0.11 15.24
C THR A 17 -9.68 -0.46 13.93
N SER A 18 -10.48 -0.44 12.88
CA SER A 18 -10.00 -0.74 11.54
C SER A 18 -8.91 0.29 11.23
N ILE A 19 -7.68 -0.17 11.17
CA ILE A 19 -6.58 0.62 10.59
C ILE A 19 -6.99 0.81 9.14
N GLN A 20 -7.33 2.05 8.78
CA GLN A 20 -7.74 2.38 7.43
C GLN A 20 -6.53 2.12 6.52
N SER A 21 -6.58 1.03 5.74
CA SER A 21 -5.55 0.73 4.77
C SER A 21 -5.67 1.75 3.63
N ASN A 22 -4.58 2.44 3.29
CA ASN A 22 -4.51 3.33 2.13
C ASN A 22 -4.30 2.48 0.84
N ILE A 23 -4.98 1.34 0.75
CA ILE A 23 -4.94 0.46 -0.40
C ILE A 23 -6.24 0.66 -1.17
N GLU A 24 -6.10 1.12 -2.40
CA GLU A 24 -7.19 1.25 -3.36
C GLU A 24 -7.11 0.09 -4.34
N VAL A 25 -8.22 -0.62 -4.51
CA VAL A 25 -8.32 -1.80 -5.37
C VAL A 25 -9.46 -1.60 -6.35
N ASP A 26 -9.22 -1.97 -7.59
CA ASP A 26 -10.24 -2.02 -8.64
C ASP A 26 -10.02 -3.26 -9.53
N SER A 27 -11.11 -3.84 -10.01
CA SER A 27 -11.10 -5.00 -10.90
C SER A 27 -12.27 -4.99 -11.87
N ILE A 28 -12.08 -5.58 -13.02
CA ILE A 28 -13.20 -5.77 -13.94
C ILE A 28 -14.15 -6.85 -13.41
N ALA A 29 -15.46 -6.67 -13.65
CA ALA A 29 -16.49 -7.57 -13.10
C ALA A 29 -16.39 -9.03 -13.60
N THR A 30 -15.71 -9.26 -14.71
CA THR A 30 -15.50 -10.57 -15.34
C THR A 30 -14.22 -11.25 -14.91
N PHE A 31 -13.41 -10.60 -14.08
CA PHE A 31 -12.13 -11.17 -13.64
C PHE A 31 -12.36 -12.38 -12.73
N ASP A 32 -11.81 -13.52 -13.14
CA ASP A 32 -11.77 -14.75 -12.35
C ASP A 32 -10.39 -15.39 -12.51
N LEU A 33 -9.65 -15.43 -11.41
CA LEU A 33 -8.30 -16.00 -11.37
C LEU A 33 -8.25 -17.46 -11.77
N SER A 34 -9.33 -18.21 -11.54
CA SER A 34 -9.40 -19.65 -11.86
C SER A 34 -9.29 -19.96 -13.36
N ASN A 35 -9.44 -18.94 -14.22
CA ASN A 35 -9.27 -19.09 -15.66
C ASN A 35 -7.79 -19.14 -16.10
N TYR A 36 -6.87 -18.86 -15.18
CA TYR A 36 -5.44 -18.78 -15.47
C TYR A 36 -4.67 -19.86 -14.72
N SER A 37 -3.61 -20.40 -15.33
CA SER A 37 -2.76 -21.43 -14.74
C SER A 37 -1.36 -20.92 -14.41
N ASP A 38 -0.92 -19.89 -15.08
CA ASP A 38 0.41 -19.31 -14.91
C ASP A 38 0.40 -17.78 -14.99
N PHE A 39 1.49 -17.18 -14.53
CA PHE A 39 1.68 -15.75 -14.52
C PHE A 39 3.15 -15.37 -14.69
N SER A 40 3.39 -14.11 -15.05
CA SER A 40 4.72 -13.49 -14.99
C SER A 40 4.68 -12.19 -14.21
N ILE A 41 5.85 -11.68 -13.83
CA ILE A 41 5.97 -10.38 -13.14
C ILE A 41 6.97 -9.52 -13.88
N LYS A 42 6.61 -8.27 -14.14
CA LYS A 42 7.47 -7.26 -14.73
C LYS A 42 7.53 -6.02 -13.84
N ILE A 43 8.71 -5.45 -13.70
CA ILE A 43 8.90 -4.14 -13.08
C ILE A 43 9.02 -3.12 -14.20
N ASN A 44 8.26 -2.04 -14.10
CA ASN A 44 8.38 -0.90 -15.01
C ASN A 44 9.45 0.06 -14.45
N GLU A 45 10.65 -0.01 -15.01
CA GLU A 45 11.80 0.76 -14.55
C GLU A 45 11.79 2.23 -15.01
N SER A 46 10.90 2.61 -15.93
CA SER A 46 10.92 3.91 -16.58
C SER A 46 10.72 5.11 -15.65
N ASN A 47 10.09 4.89 -14.50
CA ASN A 47 9.71 5.96 -13.57
C ASN A 47 10.17 5.73 -12.13
N ILE A 48 11.09 4.79 -11.92
CA ILE A 48 11.61 4.50 -10.58
C ILE A 48 12.56 5.63 -10.18
N SER A 49 12.30 6.24 -9.02
CA SER A 49 13.20 7.22 -8.42
C SER A 49 14.55 6.58 -8.08
N ALA A 50 15.64 7.33 -8.26
CA ALA A 50 16.98 6.90 -7.86
C ALA A 50 17.13 6.63 -6.33
N GLU A 51 16.20 7.13 -5.54
CA GLU A 51 16.16 6.92 -4.07
C GLU A 51 15.64 5.52 -3.69
N ILE A 52 14.96 4.83 -4.61
CA ILE A 52 14.46 3.49 -4.38
C ILE A 52 15.60 2.48 -4.48
N ASN A 53 15.81 1.72 -3.41
CA ASN A 53 16.80 0.66 -3.39
C ASN A 53 16.35 -0.52 -4.29
N PRO A 54 17.11 -0.86 -5.35
CA PRO A 54 16.73 -1.94 -6.26
C PRO A 54 16.66 -3.32 -5.57
N ILE A 55 17.41 -3.53 -4.48
CA ILE A 55 17.37 -4.79 -3.71
C ILE A 55 16.01 -4.95 -3.02
N ASP A 56 15.45 -3.86 -2.47
CA ASP A 56 14.15 -3.90 -1.81
C ASP A 56 13.01 -4.14 -2.82
N LEU A 57 13.14 -3.59 -4.01
CA LEU A 57 12.20 -3.81 -5.10
C LEU A 57 12.23 -5.26 -5.62
N GLU A 58 13.42 -5.85 -5.76
CA GLU A 58 13.55 -7.26 -6.11
C GLU A 58 13.02 -8.18 -5.00
N ARG A 59 13.21 -7.82 -3.73
CA ARG A 59 12.62 -8.53 -2.59
C ARG A 59 11.10 -8.50 -2.67
N PHE A 60 10.52 -7.32 -2.90
CA PHE A 60 9.07 -7.15 -3.06
C PHE A 60 8.52 -8.02 -4.20
N LYS A 61 9.18 -8.02 -5.35
CA LYS A 61 8.81 -8.87 -6.49
C LYS A 61 8.84 -10.36 -6.14
N ASN A 62 9.85 -10.81 -5.40
CA ASN A 62 9.98 -12.21 -5.01
C ASN A 62 8.92 -12.61 -3.97
N ASN A 63 8.62 -11.76 -2.99
CA ASN A 63 7.57 -12.00 -2.01
C ASN A 63 6.20 -12.03 -2.68
N LEU A 64 5.91 -11.09 -3.57
CA LEU A 64 4.68 -11.08 -4.37
C LEU A 64 4.56 -12.34 -5.23
N LYS A 65 5.66 -12.77 -5.88
CA LYS A 65 5.68 -14.02 -6.64
C LYS A 65 5.28 -15.21 -5.77
N ASN A 66 5.90 -15.36 -4.60
CA ASN A 66 5.63 -16.46 -3.69
C ASN A 66 4.15 -16.45 -3.23
N ALA A 67 3.64 -15.28 -2.86
CA ALA A 67 2.25 -15.13 -2.43
C ALA A 67 1.23 -15.48 -3.54
N ILE A 68 1.55 -15.19 -4.81
CA ILE A 68 0.71 -15.58 -5.96
C ILE A 68 0.81 -17.09 -6.22
N GLU A 69 2.01 -17.69 -6.08
CA GLU A 69 2.19 -19.13 -6.21
C GLU A 69 1.42 -19.90 -5.13
N GLU A 70 1.32 -19.39 -3.92
CA GLU A 70 0.48 -19.94 -2.84
C GLU A 70 -1.01 -19.94 -3.18
N ARG A 71 -1.45 -19.07 -4.07
CA ARG A 71 -2.82 -19.04 -4.60
C ARG A 71 -3.05 -20.01 -5.77
N GLY A 72 -2.05 -20.80 -6.14
CA GLY A 72 -2.16 -21.90 -7.10
C GLY A 72 -1.71 -21.58 -8.52
N LEU A 73 -1.32 -20.34 -8.83
CA LEU A 73 -0.71 -19.99 -10.11
C LEU A 73 0.76 -20.40 -10.16
N LYS A 74 1.28 -20.70 -11.36
CA LYS A 74 2.69 -21.06 -11.55
C LYS A 74 3.44 -19.91 -12.23
N PHE A 75 4.61 -19.58 -11.71
CA PHE A 75 5.44 -18.57 -12.37
C PHE A 75 5.98 -19.09 -13.71
N SER A 76 5.77 -18.31 -14.77
CA SER A 76 6.28 -18.57 -16.11
C SER A 76 6.65 -17.24 -16.78
N SER A 77 7.91 -17.09 -17.19
CA SER A 77 8.37 -15.86 -17.86
C SER A 77 7.72 -15.62 -19.23
N LYS A 78 6.98 -16.60 -19.76
CA LYS A 78 6.28 -16.55 -21.05
C LYS A 78 4.78 -16.38 -20.90
N SER A 79 4.27 -16.28 -19.68
CA SER A 79 2.83 -16.10 -19.43
C SER A 79 2.33 -14.79 -20.02
N ASN A 80 1.13 -14.82 -20.61
CA ASN A 80 0.41 -13.64 -21.07
C ASN A 80 -0.27 -12.89 -19.91
N LEU A 81 -0.51 -13.57 -18.79
CA LEU A 81 -0.98 -12.95 -17.55
C LEU A 81 0.20 -12.33 -16.81
N VAL A 82 0.25 -11.02 -16.71
CA VAL A 82 1.43 -10.29 -16.22
C VAL A 82 1.07 -9.33 -15.10
N PHE A 83 1.70 -9.52 -13.94
CA PHE A 83 1.70 -8.51 -12.88
C PHE A 83 2.75 -7.44 -13.21
N VAL A 84 2.31 -6.21 -13.42
CA VAL A 84 3.18 -5.07 -13.74
C VAL A 84 3.31 -4.19 -12.51
N ILE A 85 4.52 -4.17 -11.95
CA ILE A 85 4.85 -3.35 -10.78
C ILE A 85 5.32 -1.97 -11.27
N ASN A 86 4.65 -0.91 -10.83
CA ASN A 86 5.03 0.48 -11.06
C ASN A 86 5.26 1.14 -9.71
N LEU A 87 6.43 1.72 -9.52
CA LEU A 87 6.78 2.47 -8.32
C LEU A 87 7.21 3.87 -8.71
N THR A 88 6.55 4.87 -8.15
CA THR A 88 6.84 6.28 -8.40
C THR A 88 6.94 7.04 -7.09
N THR A 89 7.62 8.16 -7.09
CA THR A 89 7.68 9.08 -5.96
C THR A 89 6.99 10.38 -6.32
N LYS A 90 6.37 11.01 -5.34
CA LYS A 90 5.71 12.30 -5.46
C LYS A 90 6.09 13.16 -4.26
N ASP A 91 6.62 14.34 -4.52
CA ASP A 91 6.82 15.35 -3.49
C ASP A 91 5.55 16.17 -3.30
N SER A 92 5.11 16.26 -2.07
CA SER A 92 4.01 17.11 -1.65
C SER A 92 4.50 18.14 -0.63
N ILE A 93 3.97 19.36 -0.71
CA ILE A 93 4.27 20.42 0.25
C ILE A 93 3.16 20.43 1.28
N GLU A 94 3.48 20.04 2.51
CA GLU A 94 2.58 20.18 3.64
C GLU A 94 2.83 21.51 4.33
N ASN A 95 1.76 22.30 4.48
CA ASN A 95 1.77 23.48 5.32
C ASN A 95 1.23 23.06 6.69
N ASP A 96 2.09 22.96 7.67
CA ASP A 96 1.66 22.80 9.07
C ASP A 96 1.00 24.10 9.54
N ASN A 97 -0.25 24.29 9.13
CA ASN A 97 -1.13 25.24 9.77
C ASN A 97 -1.47 24.69 11.16
N LEU A 98 -0.53 24.79 12.09
CA LEU A 98 -0.82 24.62 13.50
C LEU A 98 -1.75 25.75 13.92
N ASN A 99 -3.04 25.51 13.75
CA ASN A 99 -4.10 26.30 14.35
C ASN A 99 -4.03 26.10 15.87
N PHE A 100 -3.01 26.67 16.49
CA PHE A 100 -2.96 26.80 17.93
C PHE A 100 -4.05 27.78 18.37
N HIS A 101 -5.23 27.25 18.59
CA HIS A 101 -6.21 27.86 19.43
C HIS A 101 -5.71 27.79 20.88
N TYR A 102 -4.61 28.44 21.17
CA TYR A 102 -4.18 28.60 22.55
C TYR A 102 -3.87 30.05 22.88
N SER A 103 -4.74 30.52 23.75
CA SER A 103 -4.43 31.52 24.76
C SER A 103 -4.23 32.98 24.34
N ARG A 104 -5.22 33.68 24.65
CA ARG A 104 -5.46 35.12 24.72
C ARG A 104 -4.50 35.91 25.62
N PHE A 105 -3.31 35.45 25.91
CA PHE A 105 -2.34 36.18 26.75
C PHE A 105 -0.92 35.91 26.30
N TYR A 106 -0.27 36.96 25.93
CA TYR A 106 1.13 37.26 25.70
C TYR A 106 1.51 37.55 24.23
N TRP A 107 1.71 38.80 24.02
CA TRP A 107 2.68 39.51 23.22
C TRP A 107 3.80 38.63 22.67
N ASP A 108 3.64 38.08 21.46
CA ASP A 108 4.81 37.88 20.63
C ASP A 108 4.40 37.90 19.14
N ARG A 109 4.79 38.97 18.46
CA ARG A 109 4.41 39.33 17.09
C ARG A 109 5.34 38.69 16.08
N TYR A 110 6.07 37.61 16.44
CA TYR A 110 7.16 37.07 15.64
C TYR A 110 7.20 35.56 15.60
N MET A 111 6.11 34.87 15.35
CA MET A 111 6.21 33.44 14.93
C MET A 111 5.06 33.01 14.02
N TYR A 112 4.93 33.66 12.88
CA TYR A 112 4.37 32.98 11.73
C TYR A 112 5.53 32.20 11.07
N LEU A 113 5.97 31.16 11.72
CA LEU A 113 6.75 30.12 11.04
C LEU A 113 5.73 29.33 10.23
N ASN A 114 5.53 29.74 8.99
CA ASN A 114 5.02 28.84 7.97
C ASN A 114 6.12 27.80 7.75
N ASP A 115 6.12 26.76 8.55
CA ASP A 115 6.99 25.65 8.35
C ASP A 115 6.40 24.82 7.20
N THR A 116 6.84 25.13 5.99
CA THR A 116 6.52 24.35 4.81
C THR A 116 7.45 23.16 4.77
N ARG A 117 6.89 21.99 4.99
CA ARG A 117 7.64 20.74 4.92
C ARG A 117 7.37 20.05 3.59
N THR A 118 8.43 19.73 2.86
CA THR A 118 8.33 18.81 1.72
C THR A 118 8.25 17.38 2.26
N VAL A 119 7.23 16.64 1.86
CA VAL A 119 7.03 15.23 2.20
C VAL A 119 7.05 14.42 0.92
N THR A 120 7.96 13.45 0.87
CA THR A 120 8.05 12.50 -0.23
C THR A 120 7.13 11.32 0.03
N GLU A 121 6.22 11.06 -0.88
CA GLU A 121 5.29 9.94 -0.87
C GLU A 121 5.68 8.94 -1.96
N ASN A 122 5.80 7.68 -1.59
CA ASN A 122 6.03 6.58 -2.51
C ASN A 122 4.69 5.99 -2.91
N ILE A 123 4.47 5.80 -4.20
CA ILE A 123 3.23 5.26 -4.77
C ILE A 123 3.57 3.97 -5.50
N LEU A 124 3.07 2.85 -4.98
CA LEU A 124 3.15 1.55 -5.62
C LEU A 124 1.82 1.23 -6.29
N ARG A 125 1.89 0.88 -7.55
CA ARG A 125 0.76 0.33 -8.30
C ARG A 125 1.15 -1.02 -8.87
N VAL A 126 0.34 -2.04 -8.59
CA VAL A 126 0.45 -3.35 -9.21
C VAL A 126 -0.77 -3.55 -10.11
N ASN A 127 -0.54 -3.75 -11.39
CA ASN A 127 -1.59 -4.05 -12.36
C ASN A 127 -1.48 -5.49 -12.80
N LEU A 128 -2.58 -6.21 -12.83
CA LEU A 128 -2.68 -7.49 -13.50
C LEU A 128 -3.22 -7.28 -14.91
N LYS A 129 -2.43 -7.64 -15.91
CA LYS A 129 -2.77 -7.49 -17.31
C LYS A 129 -2.81 -8.83 -18.03
N ASP A 130 -3.82 -9.00 -18.87
CA ASP A 130 -3.81 -10.00 -19.91
C ASP A 130 -3.26 -9.36 -21.20
N TYR A 131 -2.09 -9.82 -21.63
CA TYR A 131 -1.43 -9.30 -22.83
C TYR A 131 -1.97 -9.92 -24.11
N GLU A 132 -2.72 -11.02 -24.03
CA GLU A 132 -3.40 -11.60 -25.19
C GLU A 132 -4.64 -10.78 -25.57
N GLU A 133 -5.41 -10.37 -24.56
CA GLU A 133 -6.61 -9.56 -24.74
C GLU A 133 -6.33 -8.04 -24.65
N ASP A 134 -5.11 -7.64 -24.30
CA ASP A 134 -4.68 -6.24 -24.06
C ASP A 134 -5.57 -5.51 -23.04
N VAL A 135 -5.94 -6.20 -21.97
CA VAL A 135 -6.82 -5.68 -20.92
C VAL A 135 -6.15 -5.68 -19.55
N THR A 136 -6.45 -4.68 -18.73
CA THR A 136 -6.10 -4.68 -17.31
C THR A 136 -7.27 -5.30 -16.54
N LEU A 137 -7.01 -6.43 -15.88
CA LEU A 137 -7.99 -7.22 -15.17
C LEU A 137 -8.20 -6.73 -13.74
N TRP A 138 -7.13 -6.33 -13.09
CA TRP A 138 -7.11 -5.91 -11.70
C TRP A 138 -5.98 -4.90 -11.46
N THR A 139 -6.18 -4.01 -10.51
CA THR A 139 -5.18 -3.03 -10.09
C THR A 139 -5.27 -2.78 -8.60
N VAL A 140 -4.12 -2.60 -7.98
CA VAL A 140 -4.01 -2.12 -6.61
C VAL A 140 -3.06 -0.94 -6.57
N VAL A 141 -3.42 0.06 -5.78
CA VAL A 141 -2.58 1.24 -5.52
C VAL A 141 -2.44 1.39 -4.01
N THR A 142 -1.22 1.57 -3.57
CA THR A 142 -0.92 1.92 -2.18
C THR A 142 0.12 3.03 -2.12
N MET A 143 0.06 3.83 -1.05
CA MET A 143 0.95 4.95 -0.83
C MET A 143 1.54 4.88 0.57
N TRP A 144 2.81 5.23 0.70
CA TRP A 144 3.47 5.37 2.00
C TRP A 144 4.49 6.49 2.01
N ARG A 145 4.81 6.96 3.20
CA ARG A 145 5.90 7.90 3.46
C ARG A 145 7.09 7.16 4.06
N ASP A 146 8.26 7.74 3.97
CA ASP A 146 9.45 7.17 4.59
C ASP A 146 9.23 6.93 6.10
N GLY A 147 9.74 5.78 6.57
CA GLY A 147 9.53 5.34 7.95
C GLY A 147 8.17 4.68 8.24
N SER A 148 7.33 4.50 7.24
CA SER A 148 6.08 3.75 7.37
C SER A 148 6.34 2.26 7.60
N TYR A 149 5.49 1.62 8.41
CA TYR A 149 5.48 0.16 8.58
C TYR A 149 4.92 -0.59 7.34
N ARG A 150 4.40 0.13 6.37
CA ARG A 150 4.00 -0.37 5.05
C ARG A 150 4.93 0.23 4.03
N SER A 151 5.92 -0.51 3.62
CA SER A 151 6.87 -0.05 2.60
C SER A 151 7.64 -1.24 2.04
N ILE A 152 8.36 -1.02 0.95
CA ILE A 152 9.28 -2.03 0.43
C ILE A 152 10.66 -1.96 1.11
N ALA A 153 10.91 -1.02 2.03
CA ALA A 153 12.25 -0.64 2.49
C ALA A 153 12.97 -1.69 3.33
N ASN A 154 12.24 -2.61 3.96
CA ASN A 154 12.83 -3.73 4.70
C ASN A 154 11.97 -4.98 4.62
N GLU A 155 12.47 -6.11 5.13
CA GLU A 155 11.81 -7.41 5.00
C GLU A 155 10.42 -7.42 5.67
N ASP A 156 10.35 -7.03 6.94
CA ASP A 156 9.09 -7.08 7.71
C ASP A 156 8.00 -6.19 7.09
N THR A 157 8.34 -4.96 6.69
CA THR A 157 7.37 -4.03 6.09
C THR A 157 6.96 -4.46 4.69
N ASN A 158 7.84 -5.12 3.96
CA ASN A 158 7.60 -5.66 2.63
C ASN A 158 6.60 -6.82 2.70
N ASP A 159 6.76 -7.75 3.65
CA ASP A 159 5.84 -8.87 3.84
C ASP A 159 4.43 -8.38 4.20
N ILE A 160 4.33 -7.42 5.14
CA ILE A 160 3.04 -6.81 5.50
C ILE A 160 2.37 -6.20 4.25
N LEU A 161 3.13 -5.49 3.42
CA LEU A 161 2.61 -4.86 2.21
C LEU A 161 2.11 -5.88 1.19
N VAL A 162 2.86 -6.97 0.98
CA VAL A 162 2.45 -8.06 0.08
C VAL A 162 1.19 -8.75 0.60
N ASP A 163 1.12 -9.05 1.90
CA ASP A 163 -0.05 -9.67 2.51
C ASP A 163 -1.31 -8.79 2.33
N GLU A 164 -1.20 -7.48 2.57
CA GLU A 164 -2.32 -6.56 2.39
C GLU A 164 -2.77 -6.47 0.92
N ILE A 165 -1.83 -6.46 -0.03
CA ILE A 165 -2.14 -6.51 -1.48
C ILE A 165 -2.87 -7.81 -1.80
N MET A 166 -2.40 -8.93 -1.30
CA MET A 166 -2.98 -10.23 -1.58
C MET A 166 -4.34 -10.46 -0.89
N LEU A 167 -4.62 -9.79 0.23
CA LEU A 167 -5.96 -9.80 0.83
C LEU A 167 -7.03 -9.15 -0.06
N SER A 168 -6.61 -8.28 -0.96
CA SER A 168 -7.47 -7.58 -1.91
C SER A 168 -7.63 -8.29 -3.26
N PHE A 169 -6.91 -9.38 -3.45
CA PHE A 169 -6.82 -10.20 -4.66
C PHE A 169 -7.60 -11.55 -4.49
#